data_b3ad94a86f76b47eb979e1b6d88e1cb6
#
_entry.id   b3ad94a86f76b47eb979e1b6d88e1cb6
#
_cell.length_a   1.000
_cell.length_b   1.000
_cell.length_c   1.000
_cell.angle_alpha   90.00
_cell.angle_beta   90.00
_cell.angle_gamma   90.00
#
_symmetry.space_group_name_H-M   'P 1'
#
loop_
_entity.id
_entity.type
_entity.pdbx_description
1 polymer ?
#
loop_
_entity_poly.entity_id
_entity_poly.type
_entity_poly.pdbx_seq_one_letter_code
_entity_poly.pdbx_strand_id
1 'polypeptide(L)'
;MLNWKPNANAPLWDAAAVGDIQGPFFSDIEIRHDRQIGPSCVATTLAMIARTTGADVTPDDFKQVTNSQSPHSWSNALKPYGMQLAYCNHDLRRIEHYIDELVEHDDLFFLCFYSVNPPSDPDEAGKLCTAHIVTLHKDTIYDSAKHSSSGGVIAAHDYARLERQTKRIFRVVPLGHPRCV
;
A
#
# COMPACT_ATOMS: atom_id res chain seq x y z
N MET A 1 -8.82 5.20 17.51
CA MET A 1 -9.90 4.75 16.61
C MET A 1 -9.71 5.41 15.26
N LEU A 2 -9.57 4.63 14.21
CA LEU A 2 -9.56 5.15 12.84
C LEU A 2 -10.88 5.86 12.56
N ASN A 3 -10.80 7.08 12.07
CA ASN A 3 -11.97 7.82 11.67
C ASN A 3 -12.20 7.59 10.15
N TRP A 4 -12.97 6.59 9.82
CA TRP A 4 -13.32 6.24 8.45
C TRP A 4 -14.33 7.20 7.84
N LYS A 5 -14.14 8.51 8.02
CA LYS A 5 -15.07 9.51 7.49
C LYS A 5 -15.05 9.58 5.97
N PRO A 6 -16.20 9.79 5.36
CA PRO A 6 -16.31 10.01 3.93
C PRO A 6 -15.45 11.20 3.47
N ASN A 7 -14.61 10.95 2.51
CA ASN A 7 -14.00 12.00 1.72
C ASN A 7 -14.88 12.22 0.49
N ALA A 8 -15.36 13.43 0.27
CA ALA A 8 -16.31 13.74 -0.80
C ALA A 8 -15.81 13.35 -2.22
N ASN A 9 -14.49 13.17 -2.38
CA ASN A 9 -13.85 12.93 -3.67
C ASN A 9 -13.22 11.55 -3.81
N ALA A 10 -13.37 10.66 -2.85
CA ALA A 10 -12.78 9.32 -2.91
C ALA A 10 -13.76 8.27 -2.37
N PRO A 11 -13.90 7.11 -3.04
CA PRO A 11 -14.58 5.97 -2.45
C PRO A 11 -13.80 5.53 -1.21
N LEU A 12 -14.52 5.37 -0.12
CA LEU A 12 -13.94 5.02 1.16
C LEU A 12 -14.14 3.56 1.48
N TRP A 13 -13.16 2.96 2.07
CA TRP A 13 -13.39 1.82 2.92
C TRP A 13 -14.00 2.30 4.24
N ASP A 14 -15.22 1.87 4.49
CA ASP A 14 -15.92 2.01 5.75
C ASP A 14 -16.55 0.65 6.07
N ALA A 15 -16.02 -0.03 7.06
CA ALA A 15 -16.50 -1.36 7.45
C ALA A 15 -18.00 -1.34 7.81
N ALA A 16 -18.48 -0.26 8.41
CA ALA A 16 -19.89 -0.12 8.77
C ALA A 16 -20.79 0.11 7.55
N ALA A 17 -20.26 0.76 6.49
CA ALA A 17 -21.03 1.08 5.28
C ALA A 17 -21.00 -0.05 4.23
N VAL A 18 -20.07 -0.97 4.34
CA VAL A 18 -19.87 -2.04 3.35
C VAL A 18 -20.66 -3.31 3.71
N GLY A 19 -21.25 -3.35 4.91
CA GLY A 19 -22.05 -4.50 5.35
C GLY A 19 -21.22 -5.78 5.41
N ASP A 20 -21.71 -6.84 4.76
CA ASP A 20 -21.07 -8.15 4.78
C ASP A 20 -19.80 -8.27 3.90
N ILE A 21 -19.47 -7.24 3.13
CA ILE A 21 -18.28 -7.23 2.27
C ILE A 21 -17.10 -6.63 3.05
N GLN A 22 -16.70 -7.27 4.13
CA GLN A 22 -15.69 -6.71 5.04
C GLN A 22 -14.32 -7.38 4.94
N GLY A 23 -14.25 -8.53 4.30
CA GLY A 23 -13.03 -9.33 4.25
C GLY A 23 -12.88 -10.25 5.48
N PRO A 24 -11.68 -10.78 5.74
CA PRO A 24 -10.46 -10.49 4.99
C PRO A 24 -10.53 -11.01 3.56
N PHE A 25 -9.96 -10.26 2.60
CA PHE A 25 -9.99 -10.63 1.18
C PHE A 25 -8.72 -11.37 0.75
N PHE A 26 -7.58 -11.01 1.32
CA PHE A 26 -6.26 -11.46 0.89
C PHE A 26 -5.39 -11.90 2.08
N SER A 27 -5.99 -12.49 3.12
CA SER A 27 -5.24 -12.99 4.26
C SER A 27 -4.37 -14.22 3.93
N ASP A 28 -4.77 -15.03 2.93
CA ASP A 28 -4.12 -16.30 2.60
C ASP A 28 -3.03 -16.19 1.53
N ILE A 29 -2.67 -14.98 1.11
CA ILE A 29 -1.59 -14.78 0.16
C ILE A 29 -0.22 -14.87 0.84
N GLU A 30 0.80 -15.25 0.06
CA GLU A 30 2.19 -15.25 0.48
C GLU A 30 2.95 -14.17 -0.30
N ILE A 31 3.48 -13.18 0.41
CA ILE A 31 4.25 -12.08 -0.19
C ILE A 31 5.73 -12.40 -0.11
N ARG A 32 6.39 -12.40 -1.27
CA ARG A 32 7.84 -12.44 -1.36
C ARG A 32 8.38 -11.01 -1.47
N HIS A 33 9.19 -10.62 -0.49
CA HIS A 33 9.81 -9.29 -0.47
C HIS A 33 10.74 -9.09 -1.66
N ASP A 34 10.67 -7.92 -2.26
CA ASP A 34 11.56 -7.45 -3.31
C ASP A 34 12.11 -6.08 -2.94
N ARG A 35 13.38 -5.83 -3.25
CA ARG A 35 14.02 -4.55 -3.01
C ARG A 35 13.90 -3.67 -4.24
N GLN A 36 13.43 -2.45 -4.06
CA GLN A 36 13.37 -1.46 -5.14
C GLN A 36 14.75 -1.02 -5.60
N ILE A 37 14.83 -0.68 -6.88
CA ILE A 37 16.01 -0.05 -7.49
C ILE A 37 15.59 1.38 -7.85
N GLY A 38 16.28 2.37 -7.26
CA GLY A 38 15.94 3.78 -7.42
C GLY A 38 14.52 4.12 -6.87
N PRO A 39 13.89 5.20 -7.36
CA PRO A 39 12.60 5.69 -6.86
C PRO A 39 11.41 4.89 -7.42
N SER A 40 11.42 3.57 -7.27
CA SER A 40 10.43 2.65 -7.86
C SER A 40 9.52 1.98 -6.81
N CYS A 41 9.31 2.59 -5.64
CA CYS A 41 8.56 2.00 -4.56
C CYS A 41 7.14 1.55 -4.96
N VAL A 42 6.42 2.33 -5.76
CA VAL A 42 5.08 1.97 -6.26
C VAL A 42 5.17 0.75 -7.18
N ALA A 43 5.99 0.81 -8.22
CA ALA A 43 6.11 -0.28 -9.19
C ALA A 43 6.58 -1.59 -8.53
N THR A 44 7.53 -1.52 -7.61
CA THR A 44 8.03 -2.69 -6.87
C THR A 44 6.95 -3.26 -5.95
N THR A 45 6.20 -2.41 -5.25
CA THR A 45 5.08 -2.83 -4.41
C THR A 45 4.01 -3.56 -5.22
N LEU A 46 3.59 -2.99 -6.36
CA LEU A 46 2.59 -3.61 -7.23
C LEU A 46 3.07 -4.94 -7.81
N ALA A 47 4.34 -5.04 -8.20
CA ALA A 47 4.93 -6.29 -8.68
C ALA A 47 4.94 -7.38 -7.60
N MET A 48 5.32 -7.03 -6.35
CA MET A 48 5.26 -7.99 -5.23
C MET A 48 3.86 -8.56 -5.04
N ILE A 49 2.85 -7.71 -5.13
CA ILE A 49 1.45 -8.13 -4.92
C ILE A 49 0.91 -8.92 -6.11
N ALA A 50 1.18 -8.49 -7.34
CA ALA A 50 0.77 -9.22 -8.53
C ALA A 50 1.35 -10.64 -8.58
N ARG A 51 2.59 -10.83 -8.16
CA ARG A 51 3.24 -12.16 -8.07
C ARG A 51 2.55 -13.12 -7.12
N THR A 52 1.78 -12.65 -6.14
CA THR A 52 1.01 -13.52 -5.23
C THR A 52 -0.06 -14.33 -5.95
N THR A 53 -0.44 -13.92 -7.16
CA THR A 53 -1.37 -14.65 -8.04
C THR A 53 -0.70 -15.65 -8.96
N GLY A 54 0.62 -15.82 -8.87
CA GLY A 54 1.42 -16.65 -9.77
C GLY A 54 1.88 -15.94 -11.06
N ALA A 55 1.63 -14.63 -11.18
CA ALA A 55 2.05 -13.86 -12.34
C ALA A 55 3.58 -13.69 -12.39
N ASP A 56 4.15 -13.84 -13.59
CA ASP A 56 5.56 -13.57 -13.86
C ASP A 56 5.72 -12.12 -14.33
N VAL A 57 5.83 -11.20 -13.38
CA VAL A 57 5.94 -9.76 -13.62
C VAL A 57 7.08 -9.15 -12.83
N THR A 58 7.60 -8.05 -13.35
CA THR A 58 8.69 -7.28 -12.76
C THR A 58 8.23 -5.85 -12.44
N PRO A 59 8.96 -5.08 -11.63
CA PRO A 59 8.65 -3.66 -11.42
C PRO A 59 8.62 -2.85 -12.73
N ASP A 60 9.39 -3.22 -13.75
CA ASP A 60 9.40 -2.50 -15.03
C ASP A 60 8.07 -2.61 -15.78
N ASP A 61 7.36 -3.73 -15.65
CA ASP A 61 6.02 -3.88 -16.22
C ASP A 61 5.03 -2.86 -15.64
N PHE A 62 5.18 -2.51 -14.37
CA PHE A 62 4.35 -1.53 -13.69
C PHE A 62 4.78 -0.08 -13.91
N LYS A 63 6.06 0.20 -14.08
CA LYS A 63 6.56 1.56 -14.38
C LYS A 63 5.94 2.14 -15.64
N GLN A 64 5.66 1.30 -16.63
CA GLN A 64 5.11 1.74 -17.92
C GLN A 64 3.62 2.10 -17.85
N VAL A 65 2.88 1.53 -16.91
CA VAL A 65 1.42 1.66 -16.83
C VAL A 65 0.93 2.44 -15.62
N THR A 66 1.83 2.86 -14.74
CA THR A 66 1.49 3.60 -13.52
C THR A 66 2.11 4.98 -13.47
N ASN A 67 1.38 5.89 -12.85
CA ASN A 67 1.90 7.17 -12.39
C ASN A 67 2.03 7.14 -10.87
N SER A 68 3.21 7.41 -10.35
CA SER A 68 3.51 7.39 -8.91
C SER A 68 2.67 8.36 -8.06
N GLN A 69 1.99 9.33 -8.69
CA GLN A 69 1.10 10.27 -8.03
C GLN A 69 -0.39 9.95 -8.23
N SER A 70 -0.73 8.94 -9.03
CA SER A 70 -2.10 8.60 -9.37
C SER A 70 -2.49 7.20 -8.87
N PRO A 71 -3.15 7.09 -7.70
CA PRO A 71 -3.66 5.82 -7.19
C PRO A 71 -4.64 5.12 -8.11
N HIS A 72 -5.37 5.85 -8.95
CA HIS A 72 -6.21 5.25 -9.99
C HIS A 72 -5.39 4.39 -10.96
N SER A 73 -4.19 4.86 -11.34
CA SER A 73 -3.31 4.07 -12.20
C SER A 73 -2.83 2.80 -11.50
N TRP A 74 -2.61 2.84 -10.19
CA TRP A 74 -2.20 1.66 -9.41
C TRP A 74 -3.33 0.64 -9.34
N SER A 75 -4.53 1.11 -9.02
CA SER A 75 -5.73 0.28 -8.99
C SER A 75 -6.01 -0.37 -10.34
N ASN A 76 -5.92 0.40 -11.43
CA ASN A 76 -6.07 -0.13 -12.78
C ASN A 76 -5.01 -1.18 -13.14
N ALA A 77 -3.76 -0.96 -12.73
CA ALA A 77 -2.66 -1.89 -13.00
C ALA A 77 -2.82 -3.24 -12.27
N LEU A 78 -3.57 -3.27 -11.16
CA LEU A 78 -3.86 -4.50 -10.42
C LEU A 78 -5.05 -5.30 -10.95
N LYS A 79 -5.90 -4.71 -11.82
CA LYS A 79 -7.10 -5.38 -12.37
C LYS A 79 -6.82 -6.73 -13.04
N PRO A 80 -5.76 -6.88 -13.86
CA PRO A 80 -5.45 -8.18 -14.49
C PRO A 80 -5.18 -9.30 -13.48
N TYR A 81 -4.88 -8.94 -12.23
CA TYR A 81 -4.57 -9.88 -11.14
C TYR A 81 -5.76 -10.08 -10.18
N GLY A 82 -6.95 -9.61 -10.56
CA GLY A 82 -8.16 -9.77 -9.76
C GLY A 82 -8.26 -8.83 -8.56
N MET A 83 -7.47 -7.75 -8.55
CA MET A 83 -7.35 -6.82 -7.42
C MET A 83 -7.60 -5.39 -7.86
N GLN A 84 -8.06 -4.58 -6.94
CA GLN A 84 -8.16 -3.12 -7.04
C GLN A 84 -7.87 -2.48 -5.69
N LEU A 85 -7.86 -1.15 -5.62
CA LEU A 85 -7.64 -0.40 -4.40
C LEU A 85 -8.92 0.30 -3.95
N ALA A 86 -9.15 0.34 -2.65
CA ALA A 86 -10.15 1.17 -2.02
C ALA A 86 -9.49 2.12 -1.03
N TYR A 87 -9.88 3.39 -1.04
CA TYR A 87 -9.37 4.35 -0.05
C TYR A 87 -9.88 4.00 1.34
N CYS A 88 -8.96 4.00 2.30
CA CYS A 88 -9.28 4.11 3.71
C CYS A 88 -9.14 5.57 4.12
N ASN A 89 -10.22 6.15 4.62
CA ASN A 89 -10.17 7.52 5.10
C ASN A 89 -9.59 7.55 6.51
N HIS A 90 -8.70 8.48 6.73
CA HIS A 90 -8.12 8.68 8.05
C HIS A 90 -7.79 10.16 8.26
N ASP A 91 -7.74 10.58 9.49
CA ASP A 91 -7.08 11.84 9.83
C ASP A 91 -5.59 11.70 9.50
N LEU A 92 -4.97 12.76 9.04
CA LEU A 92 -3.53 12.76 8.73
C LEU A 92 -2.70 12.60 10.01
N ARG A 93 -2.67 11.38 10.53
CA ARG A 93 -1.98 10.99 11.76
C ARG A 93 -0.77 10.13 11.47
N ARG A 94 0.08 10.01 12.50
CA ARG A 94 1.17 9.06 12.49
C ARG A 94 0.65 7.64 12.66
N ILE A 95 1.35 6.69 12.07
CA ILE A 95 0.93 5.29 11.97
C ILE A 95 0.64 4.65 13.35
N GLU A 96 1.35 5.00 14.39
CA GLU A 96 1.16 4.43 15.73
C GLU A 96 -0.25 4.63 16.30
N HIS A 97 -1.01 5.59 15.76
CA HIS A 97 -2.37 5.86 16.24
C HIS A 97 -3.43 4.92 15.68
N TYR A 98 -3.12 4.12 14.65
CA TYR A 98 -4.10 3.25 14.01
C TYR A 98 -3.56 1.90 13.53
N ILE A 99 -2.30 1.60 13.83
CA ILE A 99 -1.71 0.31 13.39
C ILE A 99 -2.46 -0.90 13.97
N ASP A 100 -2.90 -0.82 15.22
CA ASP A 100 -3.66 -1.89 15.87
C ASP A 100 -4.93 -2.21 15.10
N GLU A 101 -5.69 -1.18 14.72
CA GLU A 101 -6.93 -1.33 13.97
C GLU A 101 -6.70 -1.92 12.57
N LEU A 102 -5.62 -1.52 11.88
CA LEU A 102 -5.26 -2.10 10.59
C LEU A 102 -4.89 -3.57 10.70
N VAL A 103 -4.13 -3.95 11.72
CA VAL A 103 -3.73 -5.34 11.99
C VAL A 103 -4.94 -6.22 12.31
N GLU A 104 -5.93 -5.70 13.04
CA GLU A 104 -7.17 -6.42 13.37
C GLU A 104 -7.98 -6.85 12.13
N HIS A 105 -7.84 -6.16 11.00
CA HIS A 105 -8.50 -6.56 9.76
C HIS A 105 -7.92 -7.84 9.15
N ASP A 106 -6.74 -8.27 9.55
CA ASP A 106 -6.06 -9.49 9.07
C ASP A 106 -6.00 -9.60 7.54
N ASP A 107 -5.71 -8.48 6.87
CA ASP A 107 -5.83 -8.35 5.42
C ASP A 107 -4.65 -7.58 4.81
N LEU A 108 -4.81 -7.07 3.60
CA LEU A 108 -3.78 -6.47 2.77
C LEU A 108 -4.04 -4.97 2.57
N PHE A 109 -3.06 -4.14 2.94
CA PHE A 109 -3.12 -2.69 2.82
C PHE A 109 -1.85 -2.12 2.18
N PHE A 110 -2.00 -0.99 1.47
CA PHE A 110 -0.89 -0.11 1.11
C PHE A 110 -0.91 1.13 2.00
N LEU A 111 0.21 1.41 2.63
CA LEU A 111 0.40 2.57 3.48
C LEU A 111 1.35 3.54 2.78
N CYS A 112 0.87 4.74 2.48
CA CYS A 112 1.69 5.79 1.89
C CYS A 112 2.04 6.82 2.94
N PHE A 113 3.33 7.13 3.06
CA PHE A 113 3.86 8.08 4.02
C PHE A 113 4.47 9.29 3.33
N TYR A 114 4.47 10.43 4.01
CA TYR A 114 5.32 11.55 3.61
C TYR A 114 6.79 11.15 3.81
N SER A 115 7.64 11.56 2.88
CA SER A 115 9.07 11.36 3.03
C SER A 115 9.59 12.29 4.14
N VAL A 116 10.24 11.69 5.14
CA VAL A 116 10.88 12.46 6.24
C VAL A 116 12.19 13.07 5.80
N ASN A 117 12.86 12.37 4.86
CA ASN A 117 14.09 12.86 4.24
C ASN A 117 13.84 12.95 2.74
N PRO A 118 14.02 14.11 2.12
CA PRO A 118 14.03 14.17 0.68
C PRO A 118 15.08 13.17 0.18
N PRO A 119 14.80 12.41 -0.88
CA PRO A 119 15.81 11.55 -1.47
C PRO A 119 17.01 12.43 -1.86
N SER A 120 18.19 11.94 -1.54
CA SER A 120 19.44 12.65 -1.85
C SER A 120 19.67 12.76 -3.35
N ASP A 121 19.12 11.82 -4.13
CA ASP A 121 19.33 11.72 -5.55
C ASP A 121 17.98 11.70 -6.30
N PRO A 122 17.78 12.60 -7.27
CA PRO A 122 16.66 12.53 -8.21
C PRO A 122 16.81 11.26 -9.10
N ASP A 123 15.69 10.79 -9.65
CA ASP A 123 15.73 9.77 -10.69
C ASP A 123 16.38 10.29 -11.98
N GLU A 124 16.53 9.42 -12.99
CA GLU A 124 17.12 9.79 -14.28
C GLU A 124 16.38 10.94 -14.98
N ALA A 125 15.11 11.18 -14.64
CA ALA A 125 14.31 12.31 -15.12
C ALA A 125 14.39 13.54 -14.21
N GLY A 126 15.25 13.55 -13.19
CA GLY A 126 15.38 14.63 -12.22
C GLY A 126 14.24 14.71 -11.21
N LYS A 127 13.41 13.67 -11.08
CA LYS A 127 12.23 13.64 -10.23
C LYS A 127 12.56 13.13 -8.84
N LEU A 128 12.20 13.91 -7.84
CA LEU A 128 12.35 13.53 -6.43
C LEU A 128 11.14 12.74 -5.92
N CYS A 129 11.40 11.66 -5.18
CA CYS A 129 10.37 10.92 -4.48
C CYS A 129 10.02 11.63 -3.18
N THR A 130 8.83 12.24 -3.11
CA THR A 130 8.35 12.99 -1.94
C THR A 130 7.50 12.16 -0.99
N ALA A 131 7.24 10.91 -1.31
CA ALA A 131 6.45 9.98 -0.53
C ALA A 131 6.98 8.57 -0.69
N HIS A 132 6.66 7.71 0.27
CA HIS A 132 7.02 6.29 0.26
C HIS A 132 5.80 5.42 0.50
N ILE A 133 5.74 4.26 -0.16
CA ILE A 133 4.69 3.26 -0.01
C ILE A 133 5.27 1.97 0.56
N VAL A 134 4.57 1.37 1.49
CA VAL A 134 4.85 0.03 2.03
C VAL A 134 3.59 -0.83 1.99
N THR A 135 3.75 -2.13 2.05
CA THR A 135 2.66 -3.09 2.15
C THR A 135 2.52 -3.57 3.59
N LEU A 136 1.32 -3.48 4.14
CA LEU A 136 0.93 -4.20 5.35
C LEU A 136 0.12 -5.44 4.94
N HIS A 137 0.59 -6.61 5.34
CA HIS A 137 -0.14 -7.85 5.23
C HIS A 137 -0.25 -8.49 6.60
N LYS A 138 -1.47 -8.57 7.11
CA LYS A 138 -1.75 -9.02 8.48
C LYS A 138 -1.01 -8.14 9.51
N ASP A 139 -0.01 -8.69 10.17
CA ASP A 139 0.81 -8.05 11.20
C ASP A 139 2.22 -7.70 10.72
N THR A 140 2.49 -7.83 9.42
CA THR A 140 3.82 -7.70 8.84
C THR A 140 3.87 -6.60 7.78
N ILE A 141 4.88 -5.73 7.88
CA ILE A 141 5.20 -4.70 6.88
C ILE A 141 6.28 -5.21 5.93
N TYR A 142 6.05 -4.99 4.65
CA TYR A 142 7.01 -5.20 3.56
C TYR A 142 7.40 -3.85 2.99
N ASP A 143 8.64 -3.44 3.21
CA ASP A 143 9.22 -2.17 2.76
C ASP A 143 10.28 -2.42 1.68
N SER A 144 9.94 -2.09 0.43
CA SER A 144 10.84 -2.28 -0.72
C SER A 144 12.09 -1.40 -0.69
N ALA A 145 12.12 -0.35 0.11
CA ALA A 145 13.29 0.51 0.24
C ALA A 145 14.44 -0.14 1.02
N LYS A 146 14.18 -1.22 1.74
CA LYS A 146 15.16 -1.88 2.61
C LYS A 146 15.38 -3.33 2.20
N HIS A 147 16.53 -3.89 2.60
CA HIS A 147 16.74 -5.34 2.51
C HIS A 147 15.82 -6.09 3.48
N SER A 148 15.38 -7.29 3.12
CA SER A 148 14.55 -8.14 3.95
C SER A 148 15.17 -8.40 5.33
N SER A 149 16.48 -8.59 5.40
CA SER A 149 17.22 -8.82 6.64
C SER A 149 17.48 -7.55 7.49
N SER A 150 17.16 -6.37 6.98
CA SER A 150 17.45 -5.09 7.65
C SER A 150 16.23 -4.15 7.68
N GLY A 151 15.05 -4.73 7.96
CA GLY A 151 13.80 -3.99 8.13
C GLY A 151 12.95 -3.88 6.87
N GLY A 152 13.29 -4.62 5.80
CA GLY A 152 12.43 -4.74 4.62
C GLY A 152 11.23 -5.65 4.88
N VAL A 153 11.35 -6.58 5.82
CA VAL A 153 10.25 -7.39 6.36
C VAL A 153 10.29 -7.22 7.88
N ILE A 154 9.27 -6.62 8.46
CA ILE A 154 9.27 -6.21 9.87
C ILE A 154 7.85 -6.29 10.45
N ALA A 155 7.74 -6.60 11.73
CA ALA A 155 6.45 -6.57 12.43
C ALA A 155 5.83 -5.16 12.35
N ALA A 156 4.53 -5.11 12.13
CA ALA A 156 3.79 -3.85 11.94
C ALA A 156 3.96 -2.90 13.14
N HIS A 157 3.90 -3.42 14.36
CA HIS A 157 4.08 -2.63 15.58
C HIS A 157 5.49 -2.08 15.73
N ASP A 158 6.51 -2.81 15.27
CA ASP A 158 7.89 -2.31 15.28
C ASP A 158 8.09 -1.23 14.21
N TYR A 159 7.46 -1.38 13.05
CA TYR A 159 7.45 -0.34 12.02
C TYR A 159 6.75 0.94 12.51
N ALA A 160 5.66 0.80 13.26
CA ALA A 160 4.90 1.93 13.81
C ALA A 160 5.74 2.81 14.74
N ARG A 161 6.78 2.27 15.38
CA ARG A 161 7.73 3.05 16.23
C ARG A 161 8.56 4.08 15.45
N LEU A 162 8.56 4.01 14.12
CA LEU A 162 9.17 5.04 13.27
C LEU A 162 8.35 6.33 13.23
N GLU A 163 7.15 6.34 13.80
CA GLU A 163 6.25 7.49 13.95
C GLU A 163 5.99 8.24 12.64
N ARG A 164 5.95 7.52 11.52
CA ARG A 164 5.82 8.11 10.20
C ARG A 164 4.43 8.72 9.99
N GLN A 165 4.40 9.90 9.39
CA GLN A 165 3.18 10.59 9.02
C GLN A 165 2.55 9.93 7.79
N THR A 166 1.33 9.44 7.96
CA THR A 166 0.57 8.83 6.87
C THR A 166 -0.02 9.88 5.95
N LYS A 167 0.12 9.64 4.67
CA LYS A 167 -0.47 10.44 3.59
C LYS A 167 -1.76 9.82 3.05
N ARG A 168 -1.75 8.51 2.83
CA ARG A 168 -2.87 7.72 2.29
C ARG A 168 -2.80 6.29 2.79
N ILE A 169 -3.97 5.68 2.97
CA ILE A 169 -4.12 4.25 3.20
C ILE A 169 -5.06 3.70 2.15
N PHE A 170 -4.67 2.58 1.55
CA PHE A 170 -5.53 1.81 0.65
C PHE A 170 -5.69 0.39 1.20
N ARG A 171 -6.89 -0.15 1.13
CA ARG A 171 -7.10 -1.59 1.22
C ARG A 171 -7.06 -2.18 -0.18
N VAL A 172 -6.37 -3.30 -0.34
CA VAL A 172 -6.47 -4.08 -1.57
C VAL A 172 -7.76 -4.88 -1.49
N VAL A 173 -8.58 -4.76 -2.52
CA VAL A 173 -9.92 -5.34 -2.58
C VAL A 173 -10.09 -6.18 -3.84
N PRO A 174 -11.03 -7.15 -3.87
CA PRO A 174 -11.32 -7.91 -5.07
C PRO A 174 -11.77 -7.01 -6.23
N LEU A 175 -11.48 -7.45 -7.44
CA LEU A 175 -11.94 -6.80 -8.66
C LEU A 175 -13.44 -6.57 -8.64
N GLY A 176 -13.87 -5.35 -8.93
CA GLY A 176 -15.28 -4.97 -8.94
C GLY A 176 -15.88 -4.68 -7.57
N HIS A 177 -15.07 -4.60 -6.51
CA HIS A 177 -15.54 -4.18 -5.19
C HIS A 177 -16.20 -2.78 -5.30
N PRO A 178 -17.36 -2.53 -4.65
CA PRO A 178 -18.10 -1.27 -4.83
C PRO A 178 -17.36 -0.01 -4.34
N ARG A 179 -16.29 -0.16 -3.57
CA ARG A 179 -15.46 0.95 -3.07
C ARG A 179 -14.13 1.14 -3.80
N CYS A 180 -13.89 0.40 -4.87
CA CYS A 180 -12.62 0.53 -5.61
C CYS A 180 -12.52 1.86 -6.38
N VAL A 181 -11.29 2.34 -6.52
CA VAL A 181 -10.91 3.49 -7.33
C VAL A 181 -10.40 3.07 -8.71
#